data_4bc07ead6be20facb5838fca373f10ca
#
_entry.id   4bc07ead6be20facb5838fca373f10ca
#
_cell.length_a   1.000
_cell.length_b   1.000
_cell.length_c   1.000
_cell.angle_alpha   90.00
_cell.angle_beta   90.00
_cell.angle_gamma   90.00
#
_symmetry.space_group_name_H-M   'P 1'
#
loop_
_entity.id
_entity.type
_entity.pdbx_description
1 polymer ?
#
loop_
_entity_poly.entity_id
_entity_poly.type
_entity_poly.pdbx_seq_one_letter_code
_entity_poly.pdbx_strand_id
1 'polypeptide(L)'
;ELLIEQLEIPSKTIEITEMVDPLFAKDKEITKLRKGNIMARERMIVLYDQSEVFKGLVIGTSNKTETLLGYSTQFGDAASAMNPIGDLYKTQIRQLSRALNIPAPIVDKAPSADLWDGQTDEGELGFTYEEADRLLYLLVDQRYSPKECVDAGFDEKFVSQIVKRIQRMQYKRMQPPIAKLSNRTIGYDFLYLRDWGT
;
A
#
# COMPACT_ATOMS: atom_id res chain seq x y z
N GLU A 1 -17.23 -0.90 11.23
CA GLU A 1 -18.38 -1.43 11.99
C GLU A 1 -19.16 -2.43 11.11
N LEU A 2 -19.80 -2.03 9.97
CA LEU A 2 -20.64 -2.90 9.13
C LEU A 2 -20.05 -4.30 8.84
N LEU A 3 -18.77 -4.36 8.45
CA LEU A 3 -18.13 -5.62 8.12
C LEU A 3 -17.80 -6.46 9.37
N ILE A 4 -17.42 -5.80 10.47
CA ILE A 4 -17.16 -6.43 11.76
C ILE A 4 -18.42 -7.09 12.28
N GLU A 5 -19.56 -6.40 12.19
CA GLU A 5 -20.89 -6.90 12.56
C GLU A 5 -21.31 -8.06 11.65
N GLN A 6 -21.14 -7.91 10.32
CA GLN A 6 -21.50 -8.95 9.36
C GLN A 6 -20.70 -10.26 9.57
N LEU A 7 -19.43 -10.15 9.93
CA LEU A 7 -18.52 -11.29 10.10
C LEU A 7 -18.41 -11.77 11.54
N GLU A 8 -19.04 -11.09 12.49
CA GLU A 8 -19.00 -11.39 13.93
C GLU A 8 -17.56 -11.57 14.47
N ILE A 9 -16.62 -10.79 13.94
CA ILE A 9 -15.21 -10.88 14.33
C ILE A 9 -14.90 -9.99 15.53
N PRO A 10 -14.02 -10.43 16.46
CA PRO A 10 -13.53 -9.59 17.53
C PRO A 10 -12.85 -8.33 16.96
N SER A 11 -13.15 -7.18 17.53
CA SER A 11 -12.57 -5.91 17.13
C SER A 11 -12.15 -5.06 18.30
N LYS A 12 -11.15 -4.21 18.11
CA LYS A 12 -10.68 -3.24 19.09
C LYS A 12 -10.33 -1.94 18.36
N THR A 13 -10.89 -0.84 18.80
CA THR A 13 -10.52 0.49 18.33
C THR A 13 -9.53 1.12 19.30
N ILE A 14 -8.42 1.62 18.76
CA ILE A 14 -7.39 2.33 19.51
C ILE A 14 -7.24 3.71 18.89
N GLU A 15 -7.54 4.74 19.66
CA GLU A 15 -7.41 6.13 19.24
C GLU A 15 -5.94 6.57 19.32
N ILE A 16 -5.42 7.15 18.24
CA ILE A 16 -4.02 7.57 18.13
C ILE A 16 -3.81 9.09 18.27
N THR A 17 -4.85 9.87 18.40
CA THR A 17 -4.79 11.35 18.41
C THR A 17 -3.84 11.86 19.48
N GLU A 18 -3.96 11.37 20.71
CA GLU A 18 -3.09 11.77 21.83
C GLU A 18 -1.61 11.36 21.63
N MET A 19 -1.36 10.35 20.79
CA MET A 19 -0.02 9.87 20.48
C MET A 19 0.68 10.79 19.45
N VAL A 20 -0.06 11.34 18.51
CA VAL A 20 0.48 12.13 17.38
C VAL A 20 0.38 13.65 17.56
N ASP A 21 -0.62 14.15 18.27
CA ASP A 21 -0.82 15.59 18.48
C ASP A 21 0.37 16.31 19.11
N PRO A 22 1.09 15.74 20.09
CA PRO A 22 2.30 16.35 20.63
C PRO A 22 3.41 16.56 19.57
N LEU A 23 3.46 15.71 18.55
CA LEU A 23 4.41 15.86 17.45
C LEU A 23 3.99 16.98 16.51
N PHE A 24 2.69 17.11 16.25
CA PHE A 24 2.14 18.17 15.40
C PHE A 24 2.28 19.54 16.05
N ALA A 25 2.10 19.63 17.37
CA ALA A 25 2.22 20.88 18.11
C ALA A 25 3.64 21.46 18.11
N LYS A 26 4.67 20.61 17.93
CA LYS A 26 6.10 21.04 17.94
C LYS A 26 6.50 21.73 16.64
N ASP A 27 5.81 21.50 15.52
CA ASP A 27 6.17 22.07 14.22
C ASP A 27 4.93 22.71 13.57
N LYS A 28 4.82 24.04 13.68
CA LYS A 28 3.69 24.80 13.13
C LYS A 28 3.64 24.81 11.61
N GLU A 29 4.74 24.46 10.95
CA GLU A 29 4.86 24.41 9.47
C GLU A 29 4.72 22.98 8.93
N ILE A 30 4.33 22.04 9.77
CA ILE A 30 4.18 20.63 9.36
C ILE A 30 3.14 20.49 8.23
N THR A 31 3.57 19.92 7.12
CA THR A 31 2.70 19.71 5.95
C THR A 31 1.70 18.56 6.18
N LYS A 32 0.58 18.57 5.43
CA LYS A 32 -0.41 17.48 5.44
C LYS A 32 0.25 16.11 5.19
N LEU A 33 1.14 16.02 4.21
CA LEU A 33 1.86 14.78 3.90
C LEU A 33 2.71 14.29 5.08
N ARG A 34 3.41 15.18 5.79
CA ARG A 34 4.20 14.80 6.97
C ARG A 34 3.30 14.29 8.09
N LYS A 35 2.18 14.96 8.35
CA LYS A 35 1.17 14.51 9.33
C LYS A 35 0.65 13.12 8.96
N GLY A 36 0.23 12.92 7.71
CA GLY A 36 -0.24 11.63 7.22
C GLY A 36 0.78 10.51 7.41
N ASN A 37 2.05 10.76 7.08
CA ASN A 37 3.12 9.80 7.28
C ASN A 37 3.37 9.47 8.77
N ILE A 38 3.21 10.43 9.67
CA ILE A 38 3.32 10.20 11.12
C ILE A 38 2.16 9.31 11.58
N MET A 39 0.92 9.65 11.20
CA MET A 39 -0.26 8.87 11.56
C MET A 39 -0.19 7.44 11.03
N ALA A 40 0.27 7.23 9.80
CA ALA A 40 0.43 5.90 9.22
C ALA A 40 1.46 5.05 9.99
N ARG A 41 2.55 5.68 10.45
CA ARG A 41 3.56 4.99 11.27
C ARG A 41 3.08 4.74 12.69
N GLU A 42 2.33 5.64 13.27
CA GLU A 42 1.74 5.41 14.60
C GLU A 42 0.76 4.23 14.58
N ARG A 43 -0.09 4.15 13.55
CA ARG A 43 -0.95 2.98 13.34
C ARG A 43 -0.14 1.68 13.22
N MET A 44 0.98 1.71 12.52
CA MET A 44 1.88 0.56 12.43
C MET A 44 2.43 0.16 13.80
N ILE A 45 2.88 1.12 14.62
CA ILE A 45 3.38 0.84 15.98
C ILE A 45 2.29 0.15 16.80
N VAL A 46 1.07 0.69 16.79
CA VAL A 46 -0.07 0.10 17.52
C VAL A 46 -0.39 -1.31 17.02
N LEU A 47 -0.39 -1.54 15.70
CA LEU A 47 -0.68 -2.86 15.13
C LEU A 47 0.37 -3.90 15.52
N TYR A 48 1.65 -3.55 15.50
CA TYR A 48 2.72 -4.46 15.89
C TYR A 48 2.75 -4.73 17.40
N ASP A 49 2.46 -3.73 18.24
CA ASP A 49 2.24 -3.93 19.66
C ASP A 49 1.08 -4.91 19.93
N GLN A 50 -0.06 -4.67 19.27
CA GLN A 50 -1.22 -5.54 19.42
C GLN A 50 -1.00 -6.94 18.85
N SER A 51 -0.16 -7.11 17.83
CA SER A 51 0.18 -8.43 17.29
C SER A 51 0.84 -9.32 18.35
N GLU A 52 1.67 -8.73 19.22
CA GLU A 52 2.25 -9.46 20.36
C GLU A 52 1.20 -9.84 21.40
N VAL A 53 0.25 -8.94 21.67
CA VAL A 53 -0.87 -9.22 22.60
C VAL A 53 -1.74 -10.37 22.10
N PHE A 54 -2.07 -10.36 20.80
CA PHE A 54 -2.91 -11.38 20.16
C PHE A 54 -2.15 -12.65 19.77
N LYS A 55 -0.81 -12.65 19.88
CA LYS A 55 0.06 -13.73 19.36
C LYS A 55 -0.22 -14.03 17.89
N GLY A 56 -0.41 -12.97 17.10
CA GLY A 56 -0.78 -13.03 15.69
C GLY A 56 0.16 -12.22 14.80
N LEU A 57 -0.04 -12.32 13.50
CA LEU A 57 0.70 -11.58 12.50
C LEU A 57 -0.08 -10.36 12.01
N VAL A 58 0.60 -9.28 11.74
CA VAL A 58 0.00 -8.10 11.09
C VAL A 58 -0.28 -8.44 9.61
N ILE A 59 -1.55 -8.40 9.23
CA ILE A 59 -1.99 -8.59 7.85
C ILE A 59 -2.05 -7.24 7.14
N GLY A 60 -1.29 -7.12 6.06
CA GLY A 60 -1.32 -5.94 5.19
C GLY A 60 -2.53 -5.96 4.25
N THR A 61 -2.97 -4.78 3.90
CA THR A 61 -4.13 -4.55 3.02
C THR A 61 -3.76 -3.85 1.72
N SER A 62 -2.46 -3.68 1.45
CA SER A 62 -1.97 -3.10 0.19
C SER A 62 -2.24 -4.02 -0.99
N ASN A 63 -2.64 -3.44 -2.09
CA ASN A 63 -2.89 -4.14 -3.35
C ASN A 63 -1.74 -3.94 -4.35
N LYS A 64 -1.81 -4.65 -5.50
CA LYS A 64 -0.78 -4.60 -6.55
C LYS A 64 -0.62 -3.19 -7.13
N THR A 65 -1.71 -2.49 -7.36
CA THR A 65 -1.70 -1.12 -7.91
C THR A 65 -0.99 -0.15 -6.98
N GLU A 66 -1.41 -0.11 -5.72
CA GLU A 66 -0.80 0.75 -4.69
C GLU A 66 0.68 0.43 -4.51
N THR A 67 1.03 -0.84 -4.48
CA THR A 67 2.42 -1.31 -4.36
C THR A 67 3.27 -0.88 -5.56
N LEU A 68 2.79 -1.03 -6.79
CA LEU A 68 3.51 -0.63 -7.99
C LEU A 68 3.69 0.89 -8.07
N LEU A 69 2.64 1.64 -7.77
CA LEU A 69 2.66 3.10 -7.77
C LEU A 69 3.35 3.71 -6.54
N GLY A 70 3.70 2.89 -5.55
CA GLY A 70 4.28 3.34 -4.28
C GLY A 70 3.33 4.23 -3.48
N TYR A 71 2.03 4.02 -3.61
CA TYR A 71 1.01 4.74 -2.86
C TYR A 71 0.83 4.10 -1.48
N SER A 72 1.80 4.31 -0.64
CA SER A 72 1.88 3.84 0.75
C SER A 72 2.95 4.62 1.51
N THR A 73 2.90 4.58 2.83
CA THR A 73 3.96 5.10 3.70
C THR A 73 4.91 3.96 4.07
N GLN A 74 6.18 4.10 3.67
CA GLN A 74 7.23 3.16 4.07
C GLN A 74 7.36 3.11 5.60
N PHE A 75 7.35 1.90 6.16
CA PHE A 75 7.31 1.65 7.61
C PHE A 75 6.04 2.21 8.30
N GLY A 76 4.98 2.43 7.54
CA GLY A 76 3.64 2.71 8.02
C GLY A 76 2.70 1.61 7.55
N ASP A 77 1.71 1.94 6.74
CA ASP A 77 0.78 0.98 6.13
C ASP A 77 1.45 -0.08 5.22
N ALA A 78 2.67 0.20 4.71
CA ALA A 78 3.45 -0.78 3.98
C ALA A 78 4.08 -1.87 4.86
N ALA A 79 4.10 -1.70 6.19
CA ALA A 79 4.67 -2.68 7.10
C ALA A 79 3.63 -3.75 7.48
N SER A 80 3.92 -4.98 7.09
CA SER A 80 3.07 -6.14 7.40
C SER A 80 3.86 -7.43 7.29
N ALA A 81 3.36 -8.50 7.90
CA ALA A 81 3.96 -9.83 7.78
C ALA A 81 3.58 -10.51 6.46
N MET A 82 2.39 -10.23 5.94
CA MET A 82 1.92 -10.71 4.64
C MET A 82 0.83 -9.80 4.07
N ASN A 83 0.71 -9.79 2.74
CA ASN A 83 -0.34 -9.09 1.99
C ASN A 83 -1.16 -10.07 1.16
N PRO A 84 -2.27 -10.61 1.66
CA PRO A 84 -3.08 -11.62 0.95
C PRO A 84 -3.63 -11.13 -0.40
N ILE A 85 -3.88 -9.82 -0.53
CA ILE A 85 -4.43 -9.18 -1.73
C ILE A 85 -3.36 -8.43 -2.54
N GLY A 86 -2.08 -8.60 -2.18
CA GLY A 86 -0.96 -7.86 -2.76
C GLY A 86 -0.71 -8.12 -4.25
N ASP A 87 -1.25 -9.20 -4.81
CA ASP A 87 -1.15 -9.50 -6.24
C ASP A 87 -2.43 -9.20 -7.05
N LEU A 88 -3.43 -8.59 -6.40
CA LEU A 88 -4.66 -8.13 -7.06
C LEU A 88 -4.60 -6.64 -7.37
N TYR A 89 -5.03 -6.25 -8.57
CA TYR A 89 -5.24 -4.85 -8.92
C TYR A 89 -6.44 -4.25 -8.16
N LYS A 90 -6.46 -2.94 -7.98
CA LYS A 90 -7.53 -2.22 -7.26
C LYS A 90 -8.92 -2.53 -7.82
N THR A 91 -9.04 -2.58 -9.14
CA THR A 91 -10.28 -2.93 -9.84
C THR A 91 -10.69 -4.38 -9.59
N GLN A 92 -9.75 -5.30 -9.54
CA GLN A 92 -10.01 -6.71 -9.20
C GLN A 92 -10.48 -6.87 -7.75
N ILE A 93 -9.90 -6.08 -6.81
CA ILE A 93 -10.37 -6.08 -5.41
C ILE A 93 -11.82 -5.63 -5.32
N ARG A 94 -12.23 -4.59 -6.06
CA ARG A 94 -13.63 -4.18 -6.11
C ARG A 94 -14.55 -5.29 -6.63
N GLN A 95 -14.12 -6.02 -7.66
CA GLN A 95 -14.86 -7.16 -8.19
C GLN A 95 -14.95 -8.29 -7.16
N LEU A 96 -13.84 -8.65 -6.53
CA LEU A 96 -13.78 -9.67 -5.48
C LEU A 96 -14.66 -9.28 -4.28
N SER A 97 -14.62 -8.03 -3.84
CA SER A 97 -15.43 -7.52 -2.75
C SER A 97 -16.92 -7.67 -3.02
N ARG A 98 -17.37 -7.38 -4.26
CA ARG A 98 -18.75 -7.61 -4.66
C ARG A 98 -19.12 -9.10 -4.67
N ALA A 99 -18.23 -9.95 -5.17
CA ALA A 99 -18.44 -11.41 -5.19
C ALA A 99 -18.48 -12.01 -3.78
N LEU A 100 -17.79 -11.41 -2.81
CA LEU A 100 -17.81 -11.79 -1.40
C LEU A 100 -18.95 -11.13 -0.60
N ASN A 101 -19.86 -10.41 -1.26
CA ASN A 101 -20.97 -9.70 -0.63
C ASN A 101 -20.51 -8.68 0.46
N ILE A 102 -19.39 -8.04 0.25
CA ILE A 102 -18.96 -6.91 1.11
C ILE A 102 -20.00 -5.79 0.97
N PRO A 103 -20.40 -5.12 2.07
CA PRO A 103 -21.44 -4.08 2.03
C PRO A 103 -21.13 -2.98 1.01
N ALA A 104 -22.12 -2.62 0.19
CA ALA A 104 -22.00 -1.62 -0.86
C ALA A 104 -21.39 -0.28 -0.39
N PRO A 105 -21.74 0.26 0.79
CA PRO A 105 -21.11 1.50 1.29
C PRO A 105 -19.59 1.41 1.45
N ILE A 106 -19.03 0.21 1.63
CA ILE A 106 -17.59 -0.02 1.71
C ILE A 106 -16.98 -0.13 0.31
N VAL A 107 -17.62 -0.89 -0.57
CA VAL A 107 -17.12 -1.15 -1.93
C VAL A 107 -17.18 0.09 -2.81
N ASP A 108 -18.23 0.90 -2.67
CA ASP A 108 -18.50 2.06 -3.51
C ASP A 108 -17.90 3.36 -2.94
N LYS A 109 -17.34 3.31 -1.73
CA LYS A 109 -16.59 4.44 -1.16
C LYS A 109 -15.42 4.81 -2.07
N ALA A 110 -15.27 6.12 -2.34
CA ALA A 110 -14.09 6.61 -3.07
C ALA A 110 -12.81 6.23 -2.30
N PRO A 111 -11.79 5.67 -2.97
CA PRO A 111 -10.55 5.29 -2.32
C PRO A 111 -9.89 6.49 -1.65
N SER A 112 -9.56 6.35 -0.38
CA SER A 112 -8.89 7.37 0.41
C SER A 112 -8.09 6.72 1.54
N ALA A 113 -6.93 7.30 1.85
CA ALA A 113 -6.18 6.94 3.05
C ALA A 113 -6.79 7.53 4.33
N ASP A 114 -7.82 8.39 4.21
CA ASP A 114 -8.53 9.05 5.31
C ASP A 114 -7.57 9.73 6.33
N LEU A 115 -6.53 10.39 5.81
CA LEU A 115 -5.54 11.08 6.64
C LEU A 115 -5.90 12.56 6.86
N TRP A 116 -6.76 13.13 6.00
CA TRP A 116 -7.33 14.47 6.13
C TRP A 116 -8.64 14.60 5.34
N ASP A 117 -9.43 15.58 5.71
CA ASP A 117 -10.74 15.83 5.09
C ASP A 117 -10.61 16.08 3.58
N GLY A 118 -11.45 15.41 2.80
CA GLY A 118 -11.50 15.55 1.33
C GLY A 118 -10.36 14.88 0.57
N GLN A 119 -9.53 14.08 1.24
CA GLN A 119 -8.52 13.29 0.57
C GLN A 119 -9.17 12.23 -0.33
N THR A 120 -8.67 12.10 -1.55
CA THR A 120 -8.95 10.96 -2.43
C THR A 120 -7.66 10.52 -3.12
N ASP A 121 -7.47 9.22 -3.24
CA ASP A 121 -6.28 8.65 -3.87
C ASP A 121 -6.13 9.11 -5.31
N GLU A 122 -7.22 9.07 -6.09
CA GLU A 122 -7.23 9.47 -7.51
C GLU A 122 -6.98 10.98 -7.68
N GLY A 123 -7.44 11.80 -6.74
CA GLY A 123 -7.13 13.24 -6.72
C GLY A 123 -5.64 13.52 -6.50
N GLU A 124 -4.98 12.73 -5.65
CA GLU A 124 -3.53 12.85 -5.41
C GLU A 124 -2.68 12.25 -6.53
N LEU A 125 -3.15 11.15 -7.13
CA LEU A 125 -2.46 10.47 -8.20
C LEU A 125 -2.59 11.22 -9.52
N GLY A 126 -3.71 11.91 -9.75
CA GLY A 126 -4.03 12.63 -10.97
C GLY A 126 -4.54 11.74 -12.11
N PHE A 127 -4.98 10.52 -11.79
CA PHE A 127 -5.58 9.56 -12.72
C PHE A 127 -6.45 8.56 -11.94
N THR A 128 -7.31 7.85 -12.64
CA THR A 128 -8.18 6.84 -12.04
C THR A 128 -7.46 5.51 -11.84
N TYR A 129 -7.90 4.74 -10.85
CA TYR A 129 -7.40 3.38 -10.67
C TYR A 129 -7.72 2.47 -11.87
N GLU A 130 -8.84 2.70 -12.54
CA GLU A 130 -9.24 1.92 -13.71
C GLU A 130 -8.28 2.12 -14.88
N GLU A 131 -7.89 3.35 -15.17
CA GLU A 131 -6.91 3.67 -16.22
C GLU A 131 -5.53 3.12 -15.84
N ALA A 132 -5.12 3.30 -14.59
CA ALA A 132 -3.83 2.82 -14.10
C ALA A 132 -3.74 1.29 -14.16
N ASP A 133 -4.73 0.56 -13.69
CA ASP A 133 -4.73 -0.91 -13.67
C ASP A 133 -4.64 -1.51 -15.06
N ARG A 134 -5.36 -0.95 -16.03
CA ARG A 134 -5.30 -1.37 -17.43
C ARG A 134 -3.89 -1.21 -18.00
N LEU A 135 -3.23 -0.08 -17.75
CA LEU A 135 -1.87 0.17 -18.21
C LEU A 135 -0.85 -0.70 -17.47
N LEU A 136 -0.98 -0.81 -16.15
CA LEU A 136 -0.11 -1.64 -15.32
C LEU A 136 -0.17 -3.12 -15.72
N TYR A 137 -1.35 -3.62 -16.05
CA TYR A 137 -1.52 -4.98 -16.56
C TYR A 137 -0.71 -5.22 -17.84
N LEU A 138 -0.74 -4.29 -18.80
CA LEU A 138 0.07 -4.41 -20.01
C LEU A 138 1.57 -4.34 -19.70
N LEU A 139 1.99 -3.36 -18.91
CA LEU A 139 3.41 -3.15 -18.60
C LEU A 139 4.01 -4.29 -17.77
N VAL A 140 3.28 -4.76 -16.76
CA VAL A 140 3.83 -5.67 -15.74
C VAL A 140 3.53 -7.13 -16.07
N ASP A 141 2.25 -7.47 -16.28
CA ASP A 141 1.85 -8.86 -16.51
C ASP A 141 2.07 -9.30 -17.97
N GLN A 142 1.74 -8.44 -18.92
CA GLN A 142 1.94 -8.73 -20.36
C GLN A 142 3.33 -8.34 -20.86
N ARG A 143 4.13 -7.62 -20.02
CA ARG A 143 5.50 -7.18 -20.33
C ARG A 143 5.62 -6.32 -21.60
N TYR A 144 4.59 -5.54 -21.90
CA TYR A 144 4.63 -4.58 -22.98
C TYR A 144 5.67 -3.49 -22.68
N SER A 145 6.41 -3.10 -23.71
CA SER A 145 7.22 -1.87 -23.64
C SER A 145 6.32 -0.63 -23.58
N PRO A 146 6.83 0.50 -23.10
CA PRO A 146 6.09 1.76 -23.11
C PRO A 146 5.54 2.12 -24.50
N LYS A 147 6.31 1.82 -25.56
CA LYS A 147 5.89 2.06 -26.95
C LYS A 147 4.69 1.19 -27.34
N GLU A 148 4.74 -0.10 -27.03
CA GLU A 148 3.62 -1.01 -27.31
C GLU A 148 2.35 -0.61 -26.55
N CYS A 149 2.47 -0.04 -25.34
CA CYS A 149 1.31 0.52 -24.63
C CYS A 149 0.71 1.73 -25.37
N VAL A 150 1.54 2.61 -25.91
CA VAL A 150 1.08 3.74 -26.73
C VAL A 150 0.42 3.23 -28.03
N ASP A 151 1.02 2.25 -28.69
CA ASP A 151 0.47 1.63 -29.90
C ASP A 151 -0.87 0.91 -29.60
N ALA A 152 -1.08 0.44 -28.36
CA ALA A 152 -2.33 -0.12 -27.85
C ALA A 152 -3.39 0.94 -27.49
N GLY A 153 -3.09 2.24 -27.67
CA GLY A 153 -4.05 3.34 -27.54
C GLY A 153 -3.98 4.12 -26.23
N PHE A 154 -2.96 3.91 -25.38
CA PHE A 154 -2.74 4.75 -24.20
C PHE A 154 -2.05 6.07 -24.57
N ASP A 155 -2.40 7.13 -23.86
CA ASP A 155 -1.72 8.43 -24.00
C ASP A 155 -0.24 8.33 -23.62
N GLU A 156 0.65 8.87 -24.47
CA GLU A 156 2.10 8.78 -24.28
C GLU A 156 2.57 9.44 -22.96
N LYS A 157 1.97 10.57 -22.59
CA LYS A 157 2.33 11.29 -21.37
C LYS A 157 1.92 10.47 -20.16
N PHE A 158 0.73 9.86 -20.20
CA PHE A 158 0.25 8.99 -19.13
C PHE A 158 1.15 7.75 -18.98
N VAL A 159 1.50 7.07 -20.06
CA VAL A 159 2.45 5.95 -20.05
C VAL A 159 3.78 6.37 -19.41
N SER A 160 4.36 7.50 -19.88
CA SER A 160 5.60 8.03 -19.31
C SER A 160 5.50 8.37 -17.82
N GLN A 161 4.38 8.94 -17.38
CA GLN A 161 4.11 9.26 -15.98
C GLN A 161 4.09 7.99 -15.11
N ILE A 162 3.36 6.97 -15.53
CA ILE A 162 3.24 5.70 -14.79
C ILE A 162 4.59 4.98 -14.72
N VAL A 163 5.30 4.85 -15.84
CA VAL A 163 6.62 4.20 -15.89
C VAL A 163 7.62 4.90 -14.95
N LYS A 164 7.72 6.23 -15.04
CA LYS A 164 8.59 7.00 -14.16
C LYS A 164 8.21 6.84 -12.68
N ARG A 165 6.91 6.79 -12.38
CA ARG A 165 6.44 6.60 -11.01
C ARG A 165 6.83 5.22 -10.48
N ILE A 166 6.61 4.14 -11.24
CA ILE A 166 7.01 2.78 -10.86
C ILE A 166 8.50 2.72 -10.55
N GLN A 167 9.34 3.30 -11.42
CA GLN A 167 10.79 3.33 -11.25
C GLN A 167 11.21 4.10 -10.00
N ARG A 168 10.68 5.32 -9.82
CA ARG A 168 10.99 6.17 -8.64
C ARG A 168 10.56 5.56 -7.33
N MET A 169 9.50 4.74 -7.31
CA MET A 169 8.95 4.11 -6.12
C MET A 169 9.48 2.70 -5.87
N GLN A 170 10.43 2.23 -6.67
CA GLN A 170 11.05 0.91 -6.51
C GLN A 170 11.60 0.69 -5.10
N TYR A 171 12.19 1.72 -4.49
CA TYR A 171 12.78 1.60 -3.14
C TYR A 171 11.76 1.19 -2.07
N LYS A 172 10.47 1.51 -2.24
CA LYS A 172 9.41 1.11 -1.30
C LYS A 172 9.10 -0.38 -1.35
N ARG A 173 9.44 -1.05 -2.44
CA ARG A 173 9.25 -2.49 -2.66
C ARG A 173 10.47 -3.33 -2.31
N MET A 174 11.56 -2.67 -1.96
CA MET A 174 12.84 -3.32 -1.66
C MET A 174 13.16 -3.19 -0.17
N GLN A 175 13.80 -4.22 0.38
CA GLN A 175 14.43 -4.08 1.69
C GLN A 175 15.55 -3.02 1.60
N PRO A 176 15.89 -2.36 2.72
CA PRO A 176 17.00 -1.43 2.75
C PRO A 176 18.27 -2.07 2.17
N PRO A 177 18.95 -1.43 1.21
CA PRO A 177 20.14 -2.01 0.60
C PRO A 177 21.27 -2.13 1.62
N ILE A 178 21.93 -3.27 1.61
CA ILE A 178 23.10 -3.54 2.44
C ILE A 178 24.35 -3.35 1.56
N ALA A 179 25.31 -2.54 2.01
CA ALA A 179 26.57 -2.39 1.32
C ALA A 179 27.33 -3.72 1.32
N LYS A 180 27.65 -4.23 0.13
CA LYS A 180 28.35 -5.50 -0.01
C LYS A 180 29.85 -5.29 0.25
N LEU A 181 30.32 -5.72 1.44
CA LEU A 181 31.71 -5.59 1.89
C LEU A 181 32.40 -6.97 2.04
N SER A 182 31.68 -8.05 1.87
CA SER A 182 32.20 -9.42 2.00
C SER A 182 31.70 -10.33 0.88
N ASN A 183 32.26 -11.53 0.79
CA ASN A 183 31.85 -12.53 -0.19
C ASN A 183 30.47 -13.13 0.07
N ARG A 184 29.93 -12.97 1.29
CA ARG A 184 28.61 -13.48 1.70
C ARG A 184 27.81 -12.44 2.47
N THR A 185 27.18 -11.55 1.72
CA THR A 185 26.33 -10.52 2.29
C THR A 185 24.92 -11.05 2.54
N ILE A 186 24.39 -10.84 3.76
CA ILE A 186 23.03 -11.20 4.14
C ILE A 186 22.04 -10.52 3.18
N GLY A 187 21.03 -11.26 2.75
CA GLY A 187 20.00 -10.74 1.85
C GLY A 187 20.40 -10.72 0.36
N TYR A 188 21.66 -11.08 0.02
CA TYR A 188 22.15 -11.19 -1.35
C TYR A 188 22.75 -12.57 -1.61
N ASP A 189 23.86 -12.90 -0.95
CA ASP A 189 24.60 -14.14 -1.19
C ASP A 189 24.26 -15.24 -0.16
N PHE A 190 23.64 -14.85 0.94
CA PHE A 190 23.17 -15.75 1.99
C PHE A 190 21.66 -15.60 2.13
N LEU A 191 20.92 -16.55 1.55
CA LEU A 191 19.47 -16.61 1.51
C LEU A 191 18.99 -18.00 1.88
N TYR A 192 17.94 -18.06 2.68
CA TYR A 192 17.14 -19.26 2.86
C TYR A 192 15.75 -19.08 2.25
N LEU A 193 15.13 -20.16 1.83
CA LEU A 193 13.71 -20.16 1.51
C LEU A 193 12.91 -19.74 2.76
N ARG A 194 11.83 -18.99 2.56
CA ARG A 194 11.06 -18.40 3.65
C ARG A 194 10.64 -19.40 4.72
N ASP A 195 10.15 -20.57 4.30
CA ASP A 195 9.60 -21.61 5.17
C ASP A 195 10.55 -22.80 5.34
N TRP A 196 11.85 -22.59 5.05
CA TRP A 196 12.84 -23.66 5.10
C TRP A 196 13.26 -23.94 6.55
N GLY A 197 13.14 -25.20 6.95
CA GLY A 197 13.55 -25.65 8.28
C GLY A 197 12.49 -25.45 9.38
N THR A 198 11.25 -25.12 9.02
CA THR A 198 10.11 -25.08 9.94
C THR A 198 9.43 -26.42 10.05
#